data_41185c3060ef7da1e3325f8acc7cc18a
#
_entry.id   41185c3060ef7da1e3325f8acc7cc18a
#
_cell.length_a   1.000
_cell.length_b   1.000
_cell.length_c   1.000
_cell.angle_alpha   90.00
_cell.angle_beta   90.00
_cell.angle_gamma   90.00
#
_symmetry.space_group_name_H-M   'P 1'
#
loop_
_entity.id
_entity.type
_entity.pdbx_description
1 polymer ?
#
loop_
_entity_poly.entity_id
_entity_poly.type
_entity_poly.pdbx_seq_one_letter_code
_entity_poly.pdbx_strand_id
1 'polypeptide(L)'
;MVPDHVTDSISSAITARPETAENLAANHAGPACRVILDSNIWIDILVFDDPVSRPIVTALESGRLCALIDTRCLAELSYVLDYPQFARHAVDKAHALARVATLSQQLVWAEQEDRPALPKCKDRDDQKFLELAQAANADWLVSKDRALLKLSRRTARDFGFRIGVPASLVSACGLDLGAAPVIV
;
A
#
# COMPACT_ATOMS: atom_id res chain seq x y z
N MET A 1 -65.70 46.66 3.95
CA MET A 1 -65.90 45.26 3.70
C MET A 1 -64.60 44.74 3.06
N VAL A 2 -63.89 44.05 3.80
CA VAL A 2 -62.65 43.23 3.81
C VAL A 2 -62.34 42.59 2.46
N PRO A 3 -61.12 42.04 2.28
CA PRO A 3 -59.84 42.04 3.03
C PRO A 3 -58.56 42.17 2.22
N ASP A 4 -57.51 42.32 3.00
CA ASP A 4 -56.09 42.21 2.72
C ASP A 4 -55.62 40.94 2.05
N HIS A 5 -54.58 41.05 1.25
CA HIS A 5 -53.60 39.97 1.07
C HIS A 5 -52.17 40.53 1.01
N VAL A 6 -51.49 40.34 2.10
CA VAL A 6 -50.05 40.47 2.27
C VAL A 6 -49.42 39.21 1.64
N THR A 7 -48.56 39.38 0.65
CA THR A 7 -47.69 38.29 0.16
C THR A 7 -46.31 38.48 0.70
N ASP A 8 -45.96 37.59 1.59
CA ASP A 8 -44.68 37.45 2.26
C ASP A 8 -43.70 36.78 1.31
N SER A 9 -42.64 37.48 0.93
CA SER A 9 -41.54 36.94 0.13
C SER A 9 -40.50 36.37 1.06
N ILE A 10 -40.49 35.06 1.20
CA ILE A 10 -39.47 34.32 1.96
C ILE A 10 -38.24 34.14 1.08
N SER A 11 -37.20 34.87 1.47
CA SER A 11 -35.83 34.72 0.94
C SER A 11 -35.27 33.34 1.30
N SER A 12 -35.07 32.52 0.30
CA SER A 12 -34.45 31.21 0.43
C SER A 12 -32.91 31.37 0.54
N ALA A 13 -32.41 31.32 1.77
CA ALA A 13 -30.98 31.26 2.03
C ALA A 13 -30.44 29.87 1.63
N ILE A 14 -29.65 29.83 0.59
CA ILE A 14 -28.91 28.64 0.17
C ILE A 14 -27.79 28.43 1.21
N THR A 15 -28.02 27.51 2.12
CA THR A 15 -26.99 27.04 3.04
C THR A 15 -26.07 26.07 2.27
N ALA A 16 -24.90 26.54 1.85
CA ALA A 16 -23.83 25.71 1.36
C ALA A 16 -23.38 24.77 2.49
N ARG A 17 -23.63 23.49 2.35
CA ARG A 17 -23.04 22.46 3.21
C ARG A 17 -21.53 22.43 2.98
N PRO A 18 -20.70 22.37 4.05
CA PRO A 18 -19.27 22.12 3.86
C PRO A 18 -19.09 20.72 3.27
N GLU A 19 -18.40 20.63 2.14
CA GLU A 19 -17.96 19.36 1.59
C GLU A 19 -17.02 18.69 2.59
N THR A 20 -17.47 17.60 3.18
CA THR A 20 -16.68 16.80 4.10
C THR A 20 -15.60 16.06 3.32
N ALA A 21 -14.45 15.83 3.95
CA ALA A 21 -13.28 15.14 3.40
C ALA A 21 -13.58 13.73 2.80
N GLU A 22 -14.78 13.20 3.05
CA GLU A 22 -15.27 11.95 2.49
C GLU A 22 -15.56 12.04 0.98
N ASN A 23 -15.81 13.21 0.43
CA ASN A 23 -16.10 13.37 -1.01
C ASN A 23 -14.86 13.43 -1.91
N LEU A 24 -13.66 13.63 -1.34
CA LEU A 24 -12.39 13.61 -2.09
C LEU A 24 -11.85 12.18 -2.37
N ALA A 25 -12.32 11.18 -1.60
CA ALA A 25 -11.92 9.78 -1.77
C ALA A 25 -12.66 9.04 -2.91
N ALA A 26 -13.72 9.61 -3.45
CA ALA A 26 -14.62 8.91 -4.38
C ALA A 26 -14.20 8.94 -5.86
N ASN A 27 -13.08 9.55 -6.24
CA ASN A 27 -12.72 9.75 -7.65
C ASN A 27 -11.65 8.80 -8.22
N HIS A 28 -11.34 7.68 -7.54
CA HIS A 28 -10.48 6.63 -8.10
C HIS A 28 -11.33 5.37 -8.33
N ALA A 29 -12.05 5.32 -9.44
CA ALA A 29 -13.03 4.30 -9.79
C ALA A 29 -12.42 2.97 -10.30
N GLY A 30 -11.32 2.52 -9.70
CA GLY A 30 -10.75 1.20 -9.96
C GLY A 30 -10.40 0.49 -8.65
N PRO A 31 -10.36 -0.85 -8.62
CA PRO A 31 -9.86 -1.56 -7.44
C PRO A 31 -8.43 -1.12 -7.14
N ALA A 32 -8.13 -0.88 -5.86
CA ALA A 32 -6.78 -0.52 -5.42
C ALA A 32 -5.79 -1.61 -5.86
N CYS A 33 -4.64 -1.19 -6.40
CA CYS A 33 -3.57 -2.12 -6.76
C CYS A 33 -3.04 -2.82 -5.49
N ARG A 34 -3.10 -4.15 -5.48
CA ARG A 34 -2.74 -4.98 -4.31
C ARG A 34 -1.25 -5.27 -4.33
N VAL A 35 -0.57 -4.93 -3.26
CA VAL A 35 0.90 -5.05 -3.21
C VAL A 35 1.36 -5.82 -1.97
N ILE A 36 2.39 -6.63 -2.14
CA ILE A 36 3.18 -7.20 -1.06
C ILE A 36 4.50 -6.42 -1.02
N LEU A 37 4.85 -5.93 0.14
CA LEU A 37 6.12 -5.25 0.38
C LEU A 37 7.03 -6.20 1.18
N ASP A 38 8.19 -6.50 0.62
CA ASP A 38 9.26 -7.24 1.30
C ASP A 38 9.77 -6.45 2.51
N SER A 39 10.35 -7.13 3.51
CA SER A 39 10.90 -6.52 4.71
C SER A 39 11.90 -5.41 4.40
N ASN A 40 12.71 -5.54 3.33
CA ASN A 40 13.64 -4.48 2.93
C ASN A 40 12.94 -3.19 2.47
N ILE A 41 11.73 -3.28 1.92
CA ILE A 41 10.94 -2.10 1.52
C ILE A 41 10.29 -1.46 2.75
N TRP A 42 9.78 -2.27 3.69
CA TRP A 42 9.30 -1.74 4.96
C TRP A 42 10.40 -1.02 5.73
N ILE A 43 11.64 -1.54 5.72
CA ILE A 43 12.80 -0.88 6.34
C ILE A 43 13.12 0.45 5.63
N ASP A 44 13.06 0.51 4.32
CA ASP A 44 13.22 1.78 3.58
C ASP A 44 12.19 2.83 4.02
N ILE A 45 10.95 2.43 4.25
CA ILE A 45 9.86 3.32 4.67
C ILE A 45 10.01 3.73 6.14
N LEU A 46 10.29 2.76 7.03
CA LEU A 46 10.18 2.95 8.48
C LEU A 46 11.46 3.48 9.11
N VAL A 47 12.62 3.18 8.53
CA VAL A 47 13.93 3.46 9.11
C VAL A 47 14.67 4.54 8.31
N PHE A 48 14.63 4.44 6.99
CA PHE A 48 15.45 5.31 6.13
C PHE A 48 14.68 6.48 5.51
N ASP A 49 13.35 6.47 5.56
CA ASP A 49 12.51 7.44 4.84
C ASP A 49 12.98 7.63 3.39
N ASP A 50 13.22 6.50 2.71
CA ASP A 50 13.80 6.48 1.35
C ASP A 50 12.90 7.25 0.38
N PRO A 51 13.42 8.29 -0.30
CA PRO A 51 12.65 9.11 -1.23
C PRO A 51 11.98 8.31 -2.35
N VAL A 52 12.57 7.18 -2.78
CA VAL A 52 11.99 6.31 -3.81
C VAL A 52 10.74 5.57 -3.31
N SER A 53 10.66 5.34 -2.00
CA SER A 53 9.53 4.66 -1.36
C SER A 53 8.42 5.61 -0.91
N ARG A 54 8.66 6.92 -0.82
CA ARG A 54 7.65 7.92 -0.40
C ARG A 54 6.38 7.92 -1.26
N PRO A 55 6.44 7.85 -2.62
CA PRO A 55 5.23 7.76 -3.43
C PRO A 55 4.38 6.53 -3.12
N ILE A 56 5.00 5.42 -2.71
CA ILE A 56 4.31 4.20 -2.28
C ILE A 56 3.52 4.49 -1.00
N VAL A 57 4.15 5.13 0.00
CA VAL A 57 3.50 5.52 1.26
C VAL A 57 2.28 6.41 1.00
N THR A 58 2.45 7.46 0.20
CA THR A 58 1.35 8.37 -0.19
C THR A 58 0.21 7.62 -0.89
N ALA A 59 0.54 6.64 -1.74
CA ALA A 59 -0.46 5.84 -2.43
C ALA A 59 -1.19 4.85 -1.50
N LEU A 60 -0.51 4.32 -0.47
CA LEU A 60 -1.14 3.51 0.58
C LEU A 60 -2.07 4.36 1.43
N GLU A 61 -1.64 5.53 1.87
CA GLU A 61 -2.45 6.46 2.68
C GLU A 61 -3.69 6.96 1.94
N SER A 62 -3.59 7.17 0.64
CA SER A 62 -4.72 7.60 -0.20
C SER A 62 -5.59 6.46 -0.73
N GLY A 63 -5.26 5.19 -0.40
CA GLY A 63 -6.02 4.02 -0.87
C GLY A 63 -5.81 3.66 -2.35
N ARG A 64 -4.88 4.29 -3.05
CA ARG A 64 -4.50 3.91 -4.43
C ARG A 64 -3.77 2.57 -4.48
N LEU A 65 -3.02 2.25 -3.44
CA LEU A 65 -2.42 0.94 -3.19
C LEU A 65 -3.07 0.31 -1.95
N CYS A 66 -3.14 -1.02 -1.96
CA CYS A 66 -3.53 -1.83 -0.81
C CYS A 66 -2.38 -2.79 -0.49
N ALA A 67 -1.61 -2.49 0.56
CA ALA A 67 -0.58 -3.41 1.02
C ALA A 67 -1.21 -4.54 1.85
N LEU A 68 -0.73 -5.77 1.61
CA LEU A 68 -1.16 -6.96 2.34
C LEU A 68 0.06 -7.59 3.01
N ILE A 69 -0.11 -8.04 4.24
CA ILE A 69 0.92 -8.70 5.04
C ILE A 69 0.31 -9.88 5.79
N ASP A 70 1.05 -10.97 5.96
CA ASP A 70 0.64 -12.07 6.82
C ASP A 70 1.47 -12.11 8.11
N THR A 71 1.13 -13.02 9.01
CA THR A 71 1.82 -13.17 10.30
C THR A 71 3.28 -13.54 10.15
N ARG A 72 3.67 -14.30 9.12
CA ARG A 72 5.05 -14.75 8.87
C ARG A 72 5.91 -13.57 8.42
N CYS A 73 5.41 -12.79 7.47
CA CYS A 73 6.09 -11.60 6.97
C CYS A 73 6.19 -10.50 8.04
N LEU A 74 5.15 -10.33 8.86
CA LEU A 74 5.17 -9.39 9.98
C LEU A 74 6.16 -9.81 11.07
N ALA A 75 6.24 -11.12 11.39
CA ALA A 75 7.19 -11.65 12.36
C ALA A 75 8.64 -11.43 11.91
N GLU A 76 8.94 -11.66 10.63
CA GLU A 76 10.26 -11.36 10.06
C GLU A 76 10.59 -9.87 10.17
N LEU A 77 9.68 -9.00 9.73
CA LEU A 77 9.90 -7.56 9.82
C LEU A 77 10.17 -7.12 11.27
N SER A 78 9.38 -7.66 12.23
CA SER A 78 9.59 -7.41 13.65
C SER A 78 10.96 -7.87 14.13
N TYR A 79 11.46 -9.00 13.64
CA TYR A 79 12.79 -9.51 13.96
C TYR A 79 13.90 -8.64 13.34
N VAL A 80 13.74 -8.27 12.07
CA VAL A 80 14.72 -7.44 11.35
C VAL A 80 14.84 -6.04 11.96
N LEU A 81 13.76 -5.46 12.48
CA LEU A 81 13.81 -4.16 13.17
C LEU A 81 14.71 -4.16 14.42
N ASP A 82 14.97 -5.33 15.03
CA ASP A 82 15.87 -5.46 16.17
C ASP A 82 17.35 -5.59 15.77
N TYR A 83 17.69 -5.58 14.49
CA TYR A 83 19.07 -5.74 14.08
C TYR A 83 19.96 -4.58 14.56
N PRO A 84 21.17 -4.87 15.11
CA PRO A 84 22.06 -3.86 15.66
C PRO A 84 22.41 -2.74 14.68
N GLN A 85 22.40 -3.04 13.38
CA GLN A 85 22.67 -2.05 12.34
C GLN A 85 21.68 -0.88 12.31
N PHE A 86 20.46 -1.06 12.84
CA PHE A 86 19.43 -0.03 12.90
C PHE A 86 19.44 0.73 14.24
N ALA A 87 20.21 0.30 15.25
CA ALA A 87 20.27 0.96 16.56
C ALA A 87 20.63 2.46 16.47
N ARG A 88 21.50 2.83 15.52
CA ARG A 88 21.89 4.23 15.28
C ARG A 88 20.76 5.12 14.78
N HIS A 89 19.68 4.54 14.24
CA HIS A 89 18.53 5.28 13.73
C HIS A 89 17.46 5.52 14.80
N ALA A 90 17.69 5.08 16.03
CA ALA A 90 16.78 5.22 17.18
C ALA A 90 15.32 4.83 16.84
N VAL A 91 15.17 3.72 16.11
CA VAL A 91 13.87 3.25 15.64
C VAL A 91 13.03 2.81 16.84
N ASP A 92 11.90 3.45 17.05
CA ASP A 92 10.87 2.93 17.95
C ASP A 92 10.13 1.79 17.22
N LYS A 93 10.46 0.57 17.61
CA LYS A 93 9.87 -0.64 17.01
C LYS A 93 8.35 -0.69 17.17
N ALA A 94 7.82 -0.28 18.32
CA ALA A 94 6.38 -0.30 18.56
C ALA A 94 5.66 0.67 17.62
N HIS A 95 6.22 1.87 17.46
CA HIS A 95 5.72 2.87 16.52
C HIS A 95 5.82 2.38 15.07
N ALA A 96 6.94 1.77 14.70
CA ALA A 96 7.14 1.21 13.36
C ALA A 96 6.09 0.12 13.03
N LEU A 97 5.87 -0.83 13.94
CA LEU A 97 4.85 -1.88 13.73
C LEU A 97 3.42 -1.33 13.72
N ALA A 98 3.11 -0.31 14.54
CA ALA A 98 1.85 0.39 14.49
C ALA A 98 1.64 1.09 13.13
N ARG A 99 2.71 1.67 12.56
CA ARG A 99 2.68 2.27 11.22
C ARG A 99 2.40 1.23 10.14
N VAL A 100 3.02 0.04 10.21
CA VAL A 100 2.71 -1.08 9.31
C VAL A 100 1.23 -1.46 9.40
N ALA A 101 0.70 -1.60 10.61
CA ALA A 101 -0.71 -1.93 10.81
C ALA A 101 -1.67 -0.87 10.24
N THR A 102 -1.26 0.41 10.20
CA THR A 102 -2.04 1.48 9.58
C THR A 102 -1.97 1.43 8.05
N LEU A 103 -0.82 1.07 7.48
CA LEU A 103 -0.55 1.11 6.05
C LEU A 103 -0.86 -0.20 5.32
N SER A 104 -1.16 -1.29 6.06
CA SER A 104 -1.42 -2.60 5.46
C SER A 104 -2.62 -3.30 6.07
N GLN A 105 -3.16 -4.25 5.33
CA GLN A 105 -4.19 -5.16 5.81
C GLN A 105 -3.56 -6.52 6.10
N GLN A 106 -3.85 -7.05 7.28
CA GLN A 106 -3.37 -8.38 7.64
C GLN A 106 -4.24 -9.44 6.96
N LEU A 107 -3.60 -10.30 6.17
CA LEU A 107 -4.25 -11.43 5.51
C LEU A 107 -4.06 -12.69 6.35
N VAL A 108 -5.19 -13.33 6.70
CA VAL A 108 -5.21 -14.69 7.24
C VAL A 108 -5.59 -15.63 6.11
N TRP A 109 -4.74 -16.57 5.81
CA TRP A 109 -4.98 -17.52 4.74
C TRP A 109 -4.43 -18.92 5.09
N ALA A 110 -4.99 -19.94 4.47
CA ALA A 110 -4.53 -21.32 4.57
C ALA A 110 -3.96 -21.77 3.22
N GLU A 111 -3.00 -22.68 3.26
CA GLU A 111 -2.53 -23.32 2.04
C GLU A 111 -3.70 -24.06 1.37
N GLN A 112 -3.82 -23.84 0.06
CA GLN A 112 -4.82 -24.51 -0.77
C GLN A 112 -4.09 -25.50 -1.68
N GLU A 113 -4.45 -26.78 -1.61
CA GLU A 113 -3.82 -27.86 -2.38
C GLU A 113 -3.95 -27.69 -3.89
N ASP A 114 -5.00 -27.00 -4.35
CA ASP A 114 -5.29 -26.81 -5.78
C ASP A 114 -4.54 -25.62 -6.42
N ARG A 115 -3.70 -24.89 -5.67
CA ARG A 115 -2.96 -23.77 -6.25
C ARG A 115 -1.76 -24.26 -7.07
N PRO A 116 -1.47 -23.62 -8.22
CA PRO A 116 -0.27 -23.91 -8.99
C PRO A 116 1.00 -23.76 -8.13
N ALA A 117 1.90 -24.74 -8.22
CA ALA A 117 3.14 -24.71 -7.46
C ALA A 117 4.03 -23.54 -7.88
N LEU A 118 4.35 -22.67 -6.94
CA LEU A 118 5.21 -21.51 -7.14
C LEU A 118 6.65 -21.91 -7.49
N PRO A 119 7.39 -21.05 -8.21
CA PRO A 119 8.83 -21.23 -8.35
C PRO A 119 9.50 -21.17 -6.98
N LYS A 120 10.50 -22.03 -6.77
CA LYS A 120 11.30 -22.01 -5.56
C LYS A 120 12.23 -20.79 -5.58
N CYS A 121 12.16 -19.95 -4.56
CA CYS A 121 13.16 -18.92 -4.35
C CYS A 121 14.50 -19.58 -3.98
N LYS A 122 15.60 -18.98 -4.43
CA LYS A 122 16.94 -19.44 -4.05
C LYS A 122 17.17 -19.26 -2.55
N ASP A 123 16.70 -18.13 -2.01
CA ASP A 123 16.57 -17.91 -0.58
C ASP A 123 15.24 -18.51 -0.10
N ARG A 124 15.33 -19.45 0.84
CA ARG A 124 14.13 -20.14 1.35
C ARG A 124 13.30 -19.24 2.25
N ASP A 125 13.95 -18.29 2.90
CA ASP A 125 13.28 -17.37 3.82
C ASP A 125 12.39 -16.38 3.07
N ASP A 126 12.71 -16.10 1.81
CA ASP A 126 11.90 -15.22 0.94
C ASP A 126 10.70 -15.93 0.29
N GLN A 127 10.63 -17.26 0.35
CA GLN A 127 9.55 -18.03 -0.28
C GLN A 127 8.17 -17.60 0.19
N LYS A 128 8.04 -17.21 1.46
CA LYS A 128 6.77 -16.73 2.05
C LYS A 128 6.18 -15.51 1.36
N PHE A 129 7.02 -14.62 0.79
CA PHE A 129 6.54 -13.45 0.05
C PHE A 129 5.88 -13.84 -1.28
N LEU A 130 6.40 -14.88 -1.95
CA LEU A 130 5.79 -15.43 -3.16
C LEU A 130 4.45 -16.09 -2.83
N GLU A 131 4.41 -16.88 -1.76
CA GLU A 131 3.21 -17.57 -1.28
C GLU A 131 2.13 -16.55 -0.88
N LEU A 132 2.51 -15.50 -0.15
CA LEU A 132 1.61 -14.42 0.21
C LEU A 132 1.09 -13.69 -1.03
N ALA A 133 1.95 -13.39 -2.01
CA ALA A 133 1.54 -12.71 -3.24
C ALA A 133 0.50 -13.54 -4.01
N GLN A 134 0.69 -14.85 -4.12
CA GLN A 134 -0.27 -15.74 -4.72
C GLN A 134 -1.57 -15.85 -3.90
N ALA A 135 -1.46 -16.02 -2.57
CA ALA A 135 -2.61 -16.13 -1.68
C ALA A 135 -3.48 -14.88 -1.68
N ALA A 136 -2.83 -13.73 -1.76
CA ALA A 136 -3.45 -12.42 -1.79
C ALA A 136 -4.03 -12.04 -3.15
N ASN A 137 -3.78 -12.79 -4.24
CA ASN A 137 -4.00 -12.35 -5.61
C ASN A 137 -3.41 -10.94 -5.80
N ALA A 138 -2.16 -10.76 -5.40
CA ALA A 138 -1.49 -9.47 -5.50
C ALA A 138 -1.17 -9.12 -6.95
N ASP A 139 -1.12 -7.83 -7.26
CA ASP A 139 -0.64 -7.34 -8.56
C ASP A 139 0.90 -7.26 -8.56
N TRP A 140 1.47 -6.95 -7.38
CA TRP A 140 2.89 -6.74 -7.21
C TRP A 140 3.46 -7.35 -5.92
N LEU A 141 4.66 -7.91 -6.04
CA LEU A 141 5.61 -8.11 -4.95
C LEU A 141 6.76 -7.13 -5.14
N VAL A 142 6.93 -6.20 -4.22
CA VAL A 142 7.97 -5.17 -4.28
C VAL A 142 9.14 -5.60 -3.39
N SER A 143 10.31 -5.74 -3.99
CA SER A 143 11.53 -6.18 -3.31
C SER A 143 12.78 -5.64 -4.00
N LYS A 144 13.85 -5.49 -3.23
CA LYS A 144 15.21 -5.23 -3.74
C LYS A 144 16.06 -6.52 -3.79
N ASP A 145 15.53 -7.65 -3.29
CA ASP A 145 16.26 -8.91 -3.26
C ASP A 145 16.44 -9.50 -4.67
N ARG A 146 17.68 -9.90 -4.98
CA ARG A 146 18.02 -10.43 -6.30
C ARG A 146 17.44 -11.81 -6.56
N ALA A 147 17.20 -12.63 -5.51
CA ALA A 147 16.64 -13.96 -5.68
C ALA A 147 15.16 -13.86 -6.08
N LEU A 148 14.41 -12.95 -5.46
CA LEU A 148 13.03 -12.63 -5.83
C LEU A 148 12.95 -11.99 -7.22
N LEU A 149 13.75 -10.97 -7.50
CA LEU A 149 13.74 -10.25 -8.78
C LEU A 149 14.01 -11.17 -9.99
N LYS A 150 14.83 -12.22 -9.83
CA LYS A 150 15.08 -13.22 -10.88
C LYS A 150 13.84 -14.01 -11.28
N LEU A 151 12.84 -14.08 -10.43
CA LEU A 151 11.59 -14.81 -10.68
C LEU A 151 10.53 -13.95 -11.40
N SER A 152 10.76 -12.63 -11.56
CA SER A 152 9.78 -11.65 -12.05
C SER A 152 9.10 -12.06 -13.37
N ARG A 153 9.86 -12.54 -14.35
CA ARG A 153 9.30 -12.94 -15.64
C ARG A 153 8.38 -14.16 -15.50
N ARG A 154 8.77 -15.12 -14.65
CA ARG A 154 8.00 -16.34 -14.44
C ARG A 154 6.72 -16.06 -13.66
N THR A 155 6.80 -15.25 -12.59
CA THR A 155 5.62 -14.91 -11.79
C THR A 155 4.60 -14.10 -12.59
N ALA A 156 5.06 -13.16 -13.41
CA ALA A 156 4.16 -12.37 -14.25
C ALA A 156 3.44 -13.21 -15.31
N ARG A 157 4.14 -14.20 -15.92
CA ARG A 157 3.57 -15.05 -16.95
C ARG A 157 2.64 -16.12 -16.39
N ASP A 158 3.05 -16.80 -15.30
CA ASP A 158 2.44 -18.05 -14.86
C ASP A 158 1.52 -17.86 -13.65
N PHE A 159 1.66 -16.76 -12.89
CA PHE A 159 0.98 -16.55 -11.61
C PHE A 159 0.24 -15.21 -11.50
N GLY A 160 0.35 -14.34 -12.51
CA GLY A 160 -0.43 -13.10 -12.60
C GLY A 160 0.10 -11.93 -11.77
N PHE A 161 1.18 -12.08 -10.98
CA PHE A 161 1.77 -10.98 -10.24
C PHE A 161 3.19 -10.65 -10.70
N ARG A 162 3.54 -9.37 -10.62
CA ARG A 162 4.87 -8.86 -11.00
C ARG A 162 5.77 -8.78 -9.76
N ILE A 163 7.08 -9.00 -9.97
CA ILE A 163 8.08 -8.68 -8.95
C ILE A 163 8.96 -7.56 -9.47
N GLY A 164 9.18 -6.53 -8.67
CA GLY A 164 10.01 -5.39 -9.08
C GLY A 164 10.48 -4.55 -7.92
N VAL A 165 11.40 -3.63 -8.21
CA VAL A 165 11.89 -2.64 -7.26
C VAL A 165 10.86 -1.51 -7.08
N PRO A 166 10.95 -0.69 -6.00
CA PRO A 166 10.03 0.42 -5.76
C PRO A 166 9.81 1.32 -6.97
N ALA A 167 10.87 1.73 -7.65
CA ALA A 167 10.78 2.57 -8.84
C ALA A 167 9.94 1.94 -9.97
N SER A 168 9.96 0.61 -10.11
CA SER A 168 9.17 -0.10 -11.12
C SER A 168 7.67 -0.04 -10.79
N LEU A 169 7.28 -0.20 -9.53
CA LEU A 169 5.90 -0.04 -9.08
C LEU A 169 5.43 1.40 -9.28
N VAL A 170 6.24 2.36 -8.81
CA VAL A 170 5.93 3.81 -8.89
C VAL A 170 5.65 4.20 -10.34
N SER A 171 6.53 3.82 -11.27
CA SER A 171 6.35 4.10 -12.70
C SER A 171 5.12 3.39 -13.30
N ALA A 172 4.95 2.10 -13.01
CA ALA A 172 3.86 1.31 -13.57
C ALA A 172 2.47 1.75 -13.10
N CYS A 173 2.37 2.26 -11.86
CA CYS A 173 1.13 2.74 -11.27
C CYS A 173 0.95 4.27 -11.38
N GLY A 174 1.86 4.99 -12.04
CA GLY A 174 1.80 6.45 -12.20
C GLY A 174 1.77 7.18 -10.87
N LEU A 175 2.61 6.76 -9.91
CA LEU A 175 2.62 7.35 -8.56
C LEU A 175 3.48 8.62 -8.49
N ASP A 176 4.34 8.88 -9.48
CA ASP A 176 5.20 10.06 -9.55
C ASP A 176 4.45 11.37 -9.78
N LEU A 177 3.17 11.31 -10.19
CA LEU A 177 2.38 12.47 -10.57
C LEU A 177 1.79 13.25 -9.39
N GLY A 178 2.27 12.99 -8.17
CA GLY A 178 1.86 13.66 -6.94
C GLY A 178 2.80 14.75 -6.45
N ALA A 179 3.60 15.37 -7.31
CA ALA A 179 4.23 16.64 -6.95
C ALA A 179 3.12 17.68 -6.72
N ALA A 180 2.98 18.12 -5.46
CA ALA A 180 2.05 19.18 -5.08
C ALA A 180 2.12 20.36 -6.04
N PRO A 181 1.01 21.06 -6.34
CA PRO A 181 1.07 22.28 -7.11
C PRO A 181 2.00 23.25 -6.39
N VAL A 182 3.06 23.66 -7.08
CA VAL A 182 3.87 24.81 -6.66
C VAL A 182 2.92 25.99 -6.68
N ILE A 183 2.48 26.42 -5.49
CA ILE A 183 1.80 27.71 -5.34
C ILE A 183 2.89 28.76 -5.54
N VAL A 184 2.86 29.42 -6.66
CA VAL A 184 3.63 30.64 -6.94
C VAL A 184 2.93 31.82 -6.30
#